data_b65bb24df8250cd872a665535a312d41
#
_entry.id   b65bb24df8250cd872a665535a312d41
#
_cell.length_a   1.000
_cell.length_b   1.000
_cell.length_c   1.000
_cell.angle_alpha   90.00
_cell.angle_beta   90.00
_cell.angle_gamma   90.00
#
_symmetry.space_group_name_H-M   'P 1'
#
loop_
_entity.id
_entity.type
_entity.pdbx_description
1 polymer ?
#
loop_
_entity_poly.entity_id
_entity_poly.type
_entity_poly.pdbx_seq_one_letter_code
_entity_poly.pdbx_strand_id
1 'polypeptide(L)'
;MPVTFALLLLLSQATADPCYHPGGRPRFCLPPVTQLAGLAASCPQACALSLGADLSPRATCNGSLTLALGGPFLLTSVSLRFCTPGSPALVLSAAWATGGPWRSLWRRPAWPGALGGPEKVTFRAPPGPKSSVVVSHLRVEFRGRAGLAAGGVRGRCQCHGHAARCAARTRPPRCRCRHHTTGPGCESCRPSHRDWPWRPATPQHPHPCLPCSCNQHARRCRFNSELFRLSGGRSGGVCERCRHHTAGRHCHYCRPGFWRDPGQPITSRKACRACQCHPIGATGGICNQTSGQCSCKLGVTGLTCNRCGPGYQQSRSPRMPCQRIPEATTPLAPTPSAYSSDPHCQNYCNVSDTRVYMSLWRYCQQDYVLRAQVLASEAAGPVWQRLAVRVLAVYKQRARPVRRGGQDAWVPRADLACGCLRLRPDTDYLLLGSAAGGPDPARLVLDRHGVALPWRPRWARPLRRLQLQERAGGCRGLRPPHLEPGARALEPHLLGLRRRRRRRRRNLGATAS
;
A
#
# COMPACT_ATOMS: atom_id res chain seq x y z
N MET A 1 2.91 -11.97 -65.32
CA MET A 1 2.66 -11.26 -64.07
C MET A 1 3.39 -11.90 -62.86
N PRO A 2 4.74 -11.88 -62.77
CA PRO A 2 5.42 -12.33 -61.55
C PRO A 2 6.24 -11.25 -60.82
N VAL A 3 6.06 -9.96 -61.14
CA VAL A 3 6.90 -8.90 -60.53
C VAL A 3 6.27 -8.27 -59.28
N THR A 4 4.98 -8.46 -59.05
CA THR A 4 4.27 -7.89 -57.88
C THR A 4 4.38 -8.70 -56.59
N PHE A 5 4.79 -9.97 -56.65
CA PHE A 5 4.97 -10.83 -55.45
C PHE A 5 6.34 -10.62 -54.78
N ALA A 6 7.36 -10.19 -55.51
CA ALA A 6 8.69 -9.95 -54.96
C ALA A 6 8.79 -8.66 -54.14
N LEU A 7 7.92 -7.66 -54.39
CA LEU A 7 7.93 -6.38 -53.68
C LEU A 7 7.28 -6.44 -52.31
N LEU A 8 6.38 -7.39 -52.06
CA LEU A 8 5.70 -7.61 -50.78
C LEU A 8 6.54 -8.38 -49.74
N LEU A 9 7.55 -9.13 -50.20
CA LEU A 9 8.49 -9.84 -49.33
C LEU A 9 9.64 -8.99 -48.79
N LEU A 10 9.86 -7.81 -49.35
CA LEU A 10 10.91 -6.87 -48.92
C LEU A 10 10.47 -5.89 -47.82
N LEU A 11 9.18 -5.85 -47.44
CA LEU A 11 8.62 -4.91 -46.48
C LEU A 11 8.41 -5.47 -45.06
N SER A 12 8.76 -6.72 -44.80
CA SER A 12 8.60 -7.33 -43.45
C SER A 12 9.87 -7.80 -42.77
N GLN A 13 11.02 -7.18 -43.04
CA GLN A 13 12.10 -7.22 -42.07
C GLN A 13 11.79 -6.25 -40.95
N ALA A 14 10.78 -6.56 -40.14
CA ALA A 14 10.64 -5.98 -38.81
C ALA A 14 11.94 -6.29 -38.07
N THR A 15 12.87 -5.31 -38.06
CA THR A 15 14.14 -5.45 -37.34
C THR A 15 13.83 -5.85 -35.92
N ALA A 16 14.15 -7.11 -35.59
CA ALA A 16 13.90 -7.67 -34.27
C ALA A 16 14.44 -6.71 -33.19
N ASP A 17 13.62 -6.38 -32.22
CA ASP A 17 14.01 -5.45 -31.14
C ASP A 17 15.15 -6.09 -30.33
N PRO A 18 16.35 -5.49 -30.34
CA PRO A 18 17.52 -6.10 -29.67
C PRO A 18 17.37 -6.23 -28.14
N CYS A 19 16.30 -5.66 -27.54
CA CYS A 19 16.00 -5.80 -26.11
C CYS A 19 15.04 -6.96 -25.79
N TYR A 20 14.65 -7.73 -26.82
CA TYR A 20 13.77 -8.89 -26.68
C TYR A 20 14.31 -10.09 -27.48
N HIS A 21 14.08 -11.28 -26.97
CA HIS A 21 14.26 -12.52 -27.73
C HIS A 21 13.15 -12.69 -28.78
N PRO A 22 13.33 -13.52 -29.79
CA PRO A 22 12.30 -13.77 -30.80
C PRO A 22 10.92 -14.15 -30.22
N GLY A 23 10.87 -14.77 -29.04
CA GLY A 23 9.64 -15.09 -28.31
C GLY A 23 9.11 -13.96 -27.41
N GLY A 24 9.57 -12.71 -27.56
CA GLY A 24 9.09 -11.55 -26.79
C GLY A 24 9.59 -11.51 -25.33
N ARG A 25 10.46 -12.43 -24.91
CA ARG A 25 11.06 -12.41 -23.58
C ARG A 25 12.08 -11.26 -23.46
N PRO A 26 12.04 -10.43 -22.42
CA PRO A 26 13.00 -9.36 -22.22
C PRO A 26 14.43 -9.88 -22.11
N ARG A 27 15.39 -9.15 -22.69
CA ARG A 27 16.82 -9.42 -22.53
C ARG A 27 17.60 -8.13 -22.30
N PHE A 28 18.73 -8.25 -21.64
CA PHE A 28 19.68 -7.15 -21.45
C PHE A 28 20.08 -6.54 -22.80
N CYS A 29 20.07 -5.21 -22.89
CA CYS A 29 20.47 -4.50 -24.09
C CYS A 29 21.18 -3.18 -23.78
N LEU A 30 22.17 -2.87 -24.60
CA LEU A 30 22.95 -1.65 -24.51
C LEU A 30 22.93 -0.89 -25.84
N PRO A 31 22.91 0.45 -25.80
CA PRO A 31 23.11 1.24 -27.02
C PRO A 31 24.53 1.04 -27.60
N PRO A 32 24.72 1.28 -28.90
CA PRO A 32 26.03 1.18 -29.54
C PRO A 32 27.01 2.19 -28.92
N VAL A 33 28.32 1.89 -29.08
CA VAL A 33 29.36 2.86 -28.75
C VAL A 33 29.31 4.00 -29.75
N THR A 34 29.22 5.22 -29.24
CA THR A 34 29.23 6.44 -30.07
C THR A 34 30.37 7.36 -29.68
N GLN A 35 30.75 8.25 -30.59
CA GLN A 35 31.65 9.34 -30.25
C GLN A 35 30.83 10.39 -29.48
N LEU A 36 31.26 10.64 -28.23
CA LEU A 36 30.61 11.59 -27.32
C LEU A 36 31.16 13.00 -27.48
N ALA A 37 32.49 13.10 -27.68
CA ALA A 37 33.18 14.34 -27.94
C ALA A 37 34.35 14.09 -28.90
N GLY A 38 34.60 15.05 -29.75
CA GLY A 38 35.79 15.13 -30.58
C GLY A 38 36.56 16.40 -30.27
N LEU A 39 37.89 16.29 -30.27
CA LEU A 39 38.79 17.40 -30.07
C LEU A 39 39.65 17.50 -31.33
N ALA A 40 39.72 18.68 -31.92
CA ALA A 40 40.62 18.98 -33.01
C ALA A 40 41.42 20.24 -32.63
N ALA A 41 42.72 20.21 -32.85
CA ALA A 41 43.59 21.35 -32.65
C ALA A 41 44.60 21.42 -33.78
N SER A 42 45.02 22.61 -34.15
CA SER A 42 46.06 22.82 -35.16
C SER A 42 47.45 22.87 -34.51
N CYS A 43 48.38 22.06 -34.99
CA CYS A 43 49.78 22.23 -34.68
C CYS A 43 50.34 23.34 -35.59
N PRO A 44 51.18 24.29 -35.12
CA PRO A 44 51.98 24.34 -33.88
C PRO A 44 51.43 25.21 -32.76
N GLN A 45 50.22 25.78 -32.87
CA GLN A 45 49.64 26.61 -31.80
C GLN A 45 48.96 25.73 -30.75
N ALA A 46 49.71 25.38 -29.73
CA ALA A 46 49.36 24.40 -28.70
C ALA A 46 48.17 24.74 -27.78
N CYS A 47 47.53 25.89 -27.96
CA CYS A 47 46.49 26.37 -27.04
C CYS A 47 45.14 26.67 -27.68
N ALA A 48 45.01 26.59 -29.01
CA ALA A 48 43.72 26.78 -29.69
C ALA A 48 43.03 25.43 -29.90
N LEU A 49 42.11 25.11 -29.04
CA LEU A 49 41.22 23.95 -29.17
C LEU A 49 39.88 24.43 -29.76
N SER A 50 39.63 24.11 -31.02
CA SER A 50 38.29 24.24 -31.60
C SER A 50 37.49 22.95 -31.36
N LEU A 51 36.36 23.06 -30.68
CA LEU A 51 35.40 21.98 -30.57
C LEU A 51 34.37 22.13 -31.66
N GLY A 52 34.04 21.02 -32.32
CA GLY A 52 32.86 20.96 -33.16
C GLY A 52 31.64 21.41 -32.37
N ALA A 53 30.82 22.26 -33.00
CA ALA A 53 29.65 22.97 -32.47
C ALA A 53 28.95 22.26 -31.29
N ASP A 54 28.81 22.92 -30.17
CA ASP A 54 28.02 22.64 -28.99
C ASP A 54 28.70 22.26 -27.66
N LEU A 55 29.99 22.16 -27.57
CA LEU A 55 30.66 21.93 -26.28
C LEU A 55 31.69 23.06 -26.05
N SER A 56 31.36 24.05 -25.19
CA SER A 56 32.35 25.06 -24.80
C SER A 56 33.39 24.45 -23.84
N PRO A 57 34.63 24.21 -24.24
CA PRO A 57 35.68 23.77 -23.34
C PRO A 57 36.27 24.99 -22.64
N ARG A 58 36.50 24.87 -21.38
CA ARG A 58 37.52 25.69 -20.71
C ARG A 58 38.85 24.97 -20.84
N ALA A 59 39.51 25.14 -21.95
CA ALA A 59 40.91 24.76 -22.08
C ALA A 59 41.76 25.89 -21.50
N THR A 60 42.39 25.64 -20.37
CA THR A 60 43.42 26.51 -19.84
C THR A 60 44.75 26.00 -20.35
N CYS A 61 45.62 26.90 -20.83
CA CYS A 61 46.98 26.57 -21.29
C CYS A 61 47.87 25.98 -20.18
N ASN A 62 47.37 25.86 -18.96
CA ASN A 62 48.04 25.25 -17.81
C ASN A 62 47.90 23.73 -17.75
N GLY A 63 47.80 23.05 -18.88
CA GLY A 63 47.89 21.59 -18.92
C GLY A 63 46.65 20.82 -18.45
N SER A 64 45.46 21.43 -18.37
CA SER A 64 44.23 20.69 -18.08
C SER A 64 43.13 20.94 -19.11
N LEU A 65 42.47 19.87 -19.54
CA LEU A 65 41.30 19.89 -20.40
C LEU A 65 40.11 19.30 -19.68
N THR A 66 39.06 20.07 -19.52
CA THR A 66 37.79 19.58 -18.90
C THR A 66 36.69 19.54 -19.96
N LEU A 67 36.02 18.39 -20.06
CA LEU A 67 34.95 18.12 -20.99
C LEU A 67 33.66 17.82 -20.22
N ALA A 68 32.59 18.58 -20.48
CA ALA A 68 31.25 18.29 -20.00
C ALA A 68 30.51 17.50 -21.09
N LEU A 69 30.06 16.29 -20.78
CA LEU A 69 29.41 15.41 -21.75
C LEU A 69 27.87 15.65 -21.82
N GLY A 70 27.32 16.51 -20.94
CA GLY A 70 25.92 16.88 -20.92
C GLY A 70 24.99 15.83 -20.29
N GLY A 71 25.54 14.78 -19.69
CA GLY A 71 24.79 13.75 -18.98
C GLY A 71 25.63 12.50 -18.70
N PRO A 72 25.06 11.49 -18.04
CA PRO A 72 25.78 10.27 -17.67
C PRO A 72 25.97 9.34 -18.87
N PHE A 73 27.23 8.93 -19.08
CA PHE A 73 27.62 7.97 -20.11
C PHE A 73 28.50 6.87 -19.50
N LEU A 74 28.39 5.68 -20.06
CA LEU A 74 29.36 4.59 -19.82
C LEU A 74 30.57 4.83 -20.71
N LEU A 75 31.71 5.22 -20.12
CA LEU A 75 32.95 5.47 -20.83
C LEU A 75 33.50 4.15 -21.40
N THR A 76 33.88 4.18 -22.67
CA THR A 76 34.54 3.03 -23.33
C THR A 76 36.00 3.32 -23.58
N SER A 77 36.31 4.47 -24.16
CA SER A 77 37.72 4.85 -24.42
C SER A 77 37.87 6.37 -24.54
N VAL A 78 39.06 6.82 -24.19
CA VAL A 78 39.55 8.19 -24.45
C VAL A 78 40.83 8.04 -25.27
N SER A 79 40.86 8.65 -26.43
CA SER A 79 42.04 8.68 -27.29
C SER A 79 42.55 10.11 -27.45
N LEU A 80 43.86 10.29 -27.34
CA LEU A 80 44.53 11.57 -27.47
C LEU A 80 45.67 11.39 -28.48
N ARG A 81 45.85 12.35 -29.37
CA ARG A 81 46.94 12.40 -30.35
C ARG A 81 47.72 13.69 -30.12
N PHE A 82 49.02 13.58 -29.99
CA PHE A 82 49.89 14.71 -29.72
C PHE A 82 50.58 15.17 -30.99
N CYS A 83 50.94 16.47 -31.04
CA CYS A 83 51.65 17.09 -32.19
C CYS A 83 53.14 16.74 -32.25
N THR A 84 53.71 16.42 -31.10
CA THR A 84 55.14 16.10 -30.94
C THR A 84 55.36 14.62 -30.73
N PRO A 85 56.55 14.07 -31.09
CA PRO A 85 56.91 12.73 -30.65
C PRO A 85 56.93 12.64 -29.13
N GLY A 86 56.42 11.54 -28.61
CA GLY A 86 56.28 11.35 -27.17
C GLY A 86 54.95 11.88 -26.59
N SER A 87 54.67 11.52 -25.38
CA SER A 87 53.50 11.99 -24.63
C SER A 87 53.90 12.56 -23.27
N PRO A 88 53.27 13.64 -22.84
CA PRO A 88 53.43 14.16 -21.48
C PRO A 88 52.92 13.17 -20.44
N ALA A 89 53.27 13.37 -19.18
CA ALA A 89 52.61 12.66 -18.11
C ALA A 89 51.14 13.07 -18.08
N LEU A 90 50.24 12.09 -18.02
CA LEU A 90 48.81 12.25 -18.14
C LEU A 90 48.08 11.76 -16.90
N VAL A 91 47.08 12.51 -16.45
CA VAL A 91 46.12 12.07 -15.47
C VAL A 91 44.71 12.25 -16.06
N LEU A 92 43.99 11.14 -16.25
CA LEU A 92 42.59 11.15 -16.65
C LEU A 92 41.74 11.01 -15.40
N SER A 93 40.90 12.00 -15.16
CA SER A 93 39.95 12.02 -14.05
C SER A 93 38.53 12.16 -14.56
N ALA A 94 37.55 11.63 -13.83
CA ALA A 94 36.14 11.73 -14.15
C ALA A 94 35.31 12.18 -12.96
N ALA A 95 34.23 12.90 -13.25
CA ALA A 95 33.16 13.18 -12.31
C ALA A 95 31.83 12.70 -12.89
N TRP A 96 30.96 12.18 -12.05
CA TRP A 96 29.65 11.66 -12.44
C TRP A 96 28.52 12.70 -12.39
N ALA A 97 28.76 13.84 -11.70
CA ALA A 97 27.83 14.95 -11.61
C ALA A 97 28.60 16.28 -11.70
N THR A 98 27.90 17.35 -12.09
CA THR A 98 28.44 18.72 -12.07
C THR A 98 28.76 19.11 -10.60
N GLY A 99 29.99 19.56 -10.36
CA GLY A 99 30.47 19.89 -9.01
C GLY A 99 30.80 18.69 -8.11
N GLY A 100 30.64 17.46 -8.62
CA GLY A 100 30.97 16.25 -7.88
C GLY A 100 32.49 16.02 -7.75
N PRO A 101 32.89 15.09 -6.84
CA PRO A 101 34.30 14.79 -6.64
C PRO A 101 34.92 14.17 -7.88
N TRP A 102 36.14 14.61 -8.19
CA TRP A 102 36.92 14.06 -9.28
C TRP A 102 37.61 12.76 -8.84
N ARG A 103 37.39 11.69 -9.58
CA ARG A 103 38.06 10.40 -9.39
C ARG A 103 39.07 10.17 -10.48
N SER A 104 40.34 9.92 -10.12
CA SER A 104 41.38 9.52 -11.08
C SER A 104 41.03 8.13 -11.62
N LEU A 105 40.94 8.03 -12.96
CA LEU A 105 40.67 6.79 -13.68
C LEU A 105 41.97 6.13 -14.15
N TRP A 106 42.94 6.97 -14.55
CA TRP A 106 44.12 6.49 -15.17
C TRP A 106 45.26 7.51 -15.04
N ARG A 107 46.47 7.02 -14.82
CA ARG A 107 47.68 7.81 -14.78
C ARG A 107 48.69 7.17 -15.71
N ARG A 108 49.38 7.98 -16.51
CA ARG A 108 50.46 7.55 -17.39
C ARG A 108 51.68 8.46 -17.17
N PRO A 109 52.88 7.91 -16.96
CA PRO A 109 54.11 8.70 -16.92
C PRO A 109 54.40 9.31 -18.29
N ALA A 110 55.27 10.31 -18.33
CA ALA A 110 55.77 10.86 -19.57
C ALA A 110 56.55 9.79 -20.35
N TRP A 111 56.38 9.82 -21.66
CA TRP A 111 57.09 8.91 -22.58
C TRP A 111 57.81 9.73 -23.64
N PRO A 112 59.15 9.57 -23.81
CA PRO A 112 59.92 10.39 -24.73
C PRO A 112 59.59 10.14 -26.21
N GLY A 113 58.94 9.04 -26.55
CA GLY A 113 58.59 8.67 -27.92
C GLY A 113 59.75 8.08 -28.73
N ALA A 114 59.41 7.18 -29.66
CA ALA A 114 60.34 6.74 -30.67
C ALA A 114 60.42 7.79 -31.79
N LEU A 115 61.57 7.95 -32.41
CA LEU A 115 61.79 8.82 -33.58
C LEU A 115 60.79 8.45 -34.69
N GLY A 116 59.84 9.33 -35.04
CA GLY A 116 59.07 9.12 -36.24
C GLY A 116 57.54 9.45 -36.27
N GLY A 117 57.00 10.24 -35.39
CA GLY A 117 55.60 10.70 -35.61
C GLY A 117 54.76 11.05 -34.39
N PRO A 118 53.58 11.65 -34.61
CA PRO A 118 52.66 12.02 -33.51
C PRO A 118 52.15 10.79 -32.75
N GLU A 119 52.36 10.77 -31.43
CA GLU A 119 51.94 9.64 -30.59
C GLU A 119 50.44 9.65 -30.30
N LYS A 120 49.82 8.49 -30.44
CA LYS A 120 48.41 8.26 -30.07
C LYS A 120 48.35 7.48 -28.76
N VAL A 121 47.80 8.11 -27.74
CA VAL A 121 47.55 7.51 -26.42
C VAL A 121 46.10 7.18 -26.27
N THR A 122 45.80 5.96 -25.85
CA THR A 122 44.40 5.52 -25.68
C THR A 122 44.20 4.86 -24.32
N PHE A 123 43.31 5.46 -23.52
CA PHE A 123 42.74 4.81 -22.36
C PHE A 123 41.54 3.94 -22.81
N ARG A 124 41.44 2.73 -22.32
CA ARG A 124 40.28 1.86 -22.48
C ARG A 124 39.73 1.53 -21.11
N ALA A 125 38.40 1.78 -20.92
CA ALA A 125 37.73 1.40 -19.69
C ALA A 125 37.71 -0.13 -19.57
N PRO A 126 37.92 -0.69 -18.38
CA PRO A 126 37.87 -2.13 -18.15
C PRO A 126 36.52 -2.71 -18.58
N PRO A 127 36.49 -3.85 -19.26
CA PRO A 127 35.25 -4.53 -19.61
C PRO A 127 34.58 -5.14 -18.35
N GLY A 128 33.25 -5.08 -18.28
CA GLY A 128 32.48 -5.76 -17.24
C GLY A 128 31.49 -4.87 -16.52
N PRO A 129 30.40 -5.44 -15.98
CA PRO A 129 29.34 -4.66 -15.34
C PRO A 129 29.77 -4.04 -13.99
N LYS A 130 30.73 -4.65 -13.29
CA LYS A 130 31.24 -4.14 -12.00
C LYS A 130 32.32 -3.07 -12.17
N SER A 131 32.98 -3.02 -13.33
CA SER A 131 34.08 -2.09 -13.66
C SER A 131 33.68 -0.98 -14.62
N SER A 132 32.39 -0.88 -14.98
CA SER A 132 31.89 0.15 -15.87
C SER A 132 32.01 1.54 -15.23
N VAL A 133 32.69 2.44 -15.91
CA VAL A 133 32.92 3.81 -15.45
C VAL A 133 31.81 4.71 -16.01
N VAL A 134 30.94 5.19 -15.13
CA VAL A 134 29.90 6.19 -15.48
C VAL A 134 30.50 7.58 -15.31
N VAL A 135 30.40 8.40 -16.36
CA VAL A 135 31.00 9.74 -16.40
C VAL A 135 30.01 10.74 -16.99
N SER A 136 29.95 11.93 -16.42
CA SER A 136 29.31 13.10 -17.02
C SER A 136 30.32 14.21 -17.36
N HIS A 137 31.45 14.20 -16.69
CA HIS A 137 32.57 15.11 -16.89
C HIS A 137 33.86 14.34 -16.92
N LEU A 138 34.77 14.73 -17.82
CA LEU A 138 36.12 14.20 -17.92
C LEU A 138 37.10 15.34 -17.80
N ARG A 139 38.23 15.10 -17.11
CA ARG A 139 39.35 16.00 -17.02
C ARG A 139 40.62 15.24 -17.39
N VAL A 140 41.36 15.80 -18.31
CA VAL A 140 42.71 15.34 -18.68
C VAL A 140 43.69 16.39 -18.23
N GLU A 141 44.62 16.03 -17.37
CA GLU A 141 45.71 16.88 -16.88
C GLU A 141 47.01 16.45 -17.53
N PHE A 142 47.73 17.41 -18.06
CA PHE A 142 49.03 17.22 -18.71
C PHE A 142 50.12 17.83 -17.84
N ARG A 143 51.17 17.09 -17.57
CA ARG A 143 52.34 17.61 -16.91
C ARG A 143 53.48 17.76 -17.95
N GLY A 144 53.80 19.00 -18.31
CA GLY A 144 54.75 19.35 -19.34
C GLY A 144 54.09 20.05 -20.54
N ARG A 145 54.91 20.66 -21.42
CA ARG A 145 54.41 21.28 -22.66
C ARG A 145 54.05 20.21 -23.67
N ALA A 146 52.80 20.08 -23.99
CA ALA A 146 52.33 19.14 -24.99
C ALA A 146 51.29 19.81 -25.90
N GLY A 147 51.54 19.77 -27.19
CA GLY A 147 50.55 20.12 -28.19
C GLY A 147 49.60 18.95 -28.41
N LEU A 148 48.32 19.11 -28.14
CA LEU A 148 47.31 18.14 -28.46
C LEU A 148 46.80 18.36 -29.89
N ALA A 149 47.02 17.39 -30.80
CA ALA A 149 46.58 17.46 -32.19
C ALA A 149 45.11 17.06 -32.36
N ALA A 150 44.71 16.02 -31.70
CA ALA A 150 43.35 15.52 -31.79
C ALA A 150 43.00 14.67 -30.56
N GLY A 151 41.73 14.55 -30.31
CA GLY A 151 41.24 13.67 -29.24
C GLY A 151 39.81 13.17 -29.50
N GLY A 152 39.45 12.09 -28.85
CA GLY A 152 38.12 11.55 -28.96
C GLY A 152 37.70 10.79 -27.70
N VAL A 153 36.49 11.03 -27.29
CA VAL A 153 35.83 10.31 -26.19
C VAL A 153 34.75 9.42 -26.78
N ARG A 154 34.84 8.13 -26.49
CA ARG A 154 33.83 7.14 -26.92
C ARG A 154 33.14 6.53 -25.71
N GLY A 155 31.87 6.33 -25.85
CA GLY A 155 31.05 5.73 -24.78
C GLY A 155 29.66 5.34 -25.24
N ARG A 156 28.86 4.92 -24.29
CA ARG A 156 27.47 4.55 -24.50
C ARG A 156 26.63 5.36 -23.53
N CYS A 157 25.38 5.69 -23.92
CA CYS A 157 24.42 6.27 -22.96
C CYS A 157 24.20 5.31 -21.79
N GLN A 158 24.07 5.87 -20.60
CA GLN A 158 23.71 5.12 -19.39
C GLN A 158 22.21 4.82 -19.39
N CYS A 159 21.83 3.72 -20.03
CA CYS A 159 20.44 3.29 -20.15
C CYS A 159 20.11 2.12 -19.19
N HIS A 160 20.96 1.80 -18.25
CA HIS A 160 20.79 0.76 -17.22
C HIS A 160 20.43 -0.63 -17.79
N GLY A 161 20.83 -0.93 -19.02
CA GLY A 161 20.52 -2.20 -19.67
C GLY A 161 19.09 -2.33 -20.22
N HIS A 162 18.35 -1.22 -20.25
CA HIS A 162 16.94 -1.20 -20.67
C HIS A 162 16.72 -0.53 -22.05
N ALA A 163 17.75 -0.22 -22.81
CA ALA A 163 17.61 0.34 -24.14
C ALA A 163 18.77 -0.03 -25.05
N ALA A 164 18.46 -0.32 -26.31
CA ALA A 164 19.44 -0.54 -27.37
C ALA A 164 19.68 0.70 -28.24
N ARG A 165 18.86 1.76 -28.10
CA ARG A 165 18.98 3.02 -28.85
C ARG A 165 18.98 4.20 -27.90
N CYS A 166 19.81 5.21 -28.22
CA CYS A 166 19.90 6.44 -27.46
C CYS A 166 20.14 7.64 -28.39
N ALA A 167 19.51 8.76 -28.10
CA ALA A 167 19.83 10.05 -28.67
C ALA A 167 20.94 10.71 -27.85
N ALA A 168 22.18 10.38 -28.14
CA ALA A 168 23.35 10.83 -27.38
C ALA A 168 23.59 12.35 -27.49
N ARG A 169 23.12 13.00 -28.57
CA ARG A 169 23.27 14.45 -28.80
C ARG A 169 22.26 15.32 -28.05
N THR A 170 21.22 14.74 -27.47
CA THR A 170 20.28 15.49 -26.62
C THR A 170 20.91 15.77 -25.26
N ARG A 171 20.54 16.87 -24.60
CA ARG A 171 21.00 17.24 -23.25
C ARG A 171 19.82 17.33 -22.29
N PRO A 172 19.69 16.40 -21.33
CA PRO A 172 20.47 15.17 -21.15
C PRO A 172 20.22 14.14 -22.26
N PRO A 173 21.14 13.17 -22.46
CA PRO A 173 20.97 12.10 -23.45
C PRO A 173 19.71 11.29 -23.13
N ARG A 174 18.96 10.91 -24.16
CA ARG A 174 17.68 10.21 -23.98
C ARG A 174 17.72 8.80 -24.53
N CYS A 175 17.56 7.83 -23.63
CA CYS A 175 17.42 6.43 -23.98
C CYS A 175 16.01 6.13 -24.53
N ARG A 176 15.93 5.25 -25.54
CA ARG A 176 14.66 4.73 -26.04
C ARG A 176 14.25 3.53 -25.21
N CYS A 177 13.69 3.78 -24.03
CA CYS A 177 13.45 2.79 -22.98
C CYS A 177 12.55 1.63 -23.43
N ARG A 178 12.96 0.42 -23.03
CA ARG A 178 12.25 -0.86 -23.15
C ARG A 178 11.91 -1.40 -21.75
N HIS A 179 11.43 -2.62 -21.66
CA HIS A 179 11.11 -3.31 -20.39
C HIS A 179 10.18 -2.51 -19.48
N HIS A 180 9.26 -1.70 -20.09
CA HIS A 180 8.31 -0.82 -19.38
C HIS A 180 8.97 0.21 -18.45
N THR A 181 10.23 0.57 -18.73
CA THR A 181 10.94 1.64 -18.02
C THR A 181 10.68 3.01 -18.66
N THR A 182 11.03 4.07 -17.95
CA THR A 182 10.90 5.48 -18.35
C THR A 182 11.99 6.34 -17.72
N GLY A 183 12.07 7.60 -18.15
CA GLY A 183 13.12 8.53 -17.76
C GLY A 183 14.19 8.67 -18.84
N PRO A 184 15.07 9.70 -18.78
CA PRO A 184 16.14 9.91 -19.74
C PRO A 184 17.09 8.71 -19.87
N GLY A 185 17.46 8.08 -18.75
CA GLY A 185 18.33 6.90 -18.66
C GLY A 185 17.58 5.59 -18.38
N CYS A 186 16.25 5.56 -18.48
CA CYS A 186 15.40 4.42 -18.11
C CYS A 186 15.50 4.04 -16.62
N GLU A 187 15.71 5.02 -15.76
CA GLU A 187 15.97 4.89 -14.32
C GLU A 187 14.73 4.68 -13.46
N SER A 188 13.56 4.57 -14.07
CA SER A 188 12.31 4.33 -13.34
C SER A 188 11.32 3.48 -14.13
N CYS A 189 10.35 2.89 -13.45
CA CYS A 189 9.26 2.18 -14.09
C CYS A 189 8.15 3.12 -14.58
N ARG A 190 7.50 2.77 -15.71
CA ARG A 190 6.31 3.47 -16.20
C ARG A 190 5.23 3.52 -15.11
N PRO A 191 4.41 4.58 -15.06
CA PRO A 191 3.41 4.75 -14.01
C PRO A 191 2.44 3.59 -13.81
N SER A 192 2.23 2.75 -14.81
CA SER A 192 1.36 1.56 -14.74
C SER A 192 2.10 0.26 -14.40
N HIS A 193 3.44 0.28 -14.31
CA HIS A 193 4.29 -0.90 -14.16
C HIS A 193 5.20 -0.82 -12.93
N ARG A 194 4.64 -0.40 -11.79
CA ARG A 194 5.37 -0.23 -10.52
C ARG A 194 4.97 -1.28 -9.49
N ASP A 195 4.71 -2.50 -9.92
CA ASP A 195 4.37 -3.59 -8.99
C ASP A 195 5.60 -4.15 -8.28
N TRP A 196 6.76 -4.06 -8.93
CA TRP A 196 8.07 -4.39 -8.38
C TRP A 196 8.96 -3.16 -8.29
N PRO A 197 9.99 -3.17 -7.41
CA PRO A 197 10.97 -2.09 -7.37
C PRO A 197 11.78 -2.07 -8.66
N TRP A 198 12.08 -0.88 -9.17
CA TRP A 198 12.96 -0.75 -10.31
C TRP A 198 14.37 -1.28 -9.97
N ARG A 199 14.98 -1.97 -10.92
CA ARG A 199 16.36 -2.46 -10.84
C ARG A 199 17.02 -2.32 -12.21
N PRO A 200 18.36 -2.07 -12.30
CA PRO A 200 19.08 -2.11 -13.56
C PRO A 200 19.02 -3.53 -14.13
N ALA A 201 18.92 -3.64 -15.45
CA ALA A 201 19.02 -4.92 -16.13
C ALA A 201 20.47 -5.43 -16.10
N THR A 202 20.63 -6.72 -16.00
CA THR A 202 21.91 -7.43 -16.10
C THR A 202 21.84 -8.48 -17.22
N PRO A 203 22.98 -8.96 -17.72
CA PRO A 203 22.97 -10.03 -18.74
C PRO A 203 22.22 -11.28 -18.31
N GLN A 204 22.22 -11.60 -17.01
CA GLN A 204 21.54 -12.77 -16.43
C GLN A 204 20.06 -12.47 -16.14
N HIS A 205 19.75 -11.24 -15.72
CA HIS A 205 18.39 -10.85 -15.28
C HIS A 205 18.02 -9.48 -15.90
N PRO A 206 17.08 -9.44 -16.84
CA PRO A 206 16.69 -8.19 -17.52
C PRO A 206 15.82 -7.26 -16.67
N HIS A 207 15.33 -7.69 -15.51
CA HIS A 207 14.54 -6.93 -14.55
C HIS A 207 13.47 -6.01 -15.18
N PRO A 208 12.53 -6.53 -15.99
CA PRO A 208 11.49 -5.70 -16.57
C PRO A 208 10.56 -5.17 -15.48
N CYS A 209 10.04 -3.96 -15.66
CA CYS A 209 8.99 -3.43 -14.79
C CYS A 209 7.68 -4.20 -14.99
N LEU A 210 7.07 -4.66 -13.91
CA LEU A 210 5.85 -5.45 -13.94
C LEU A 210 4.60 -4.57 -13.80
N PRO A 211 3.52 -4.88 -14.53
CA PRO A 211 2.28 -4.13 -14.46
C PRO A 211 1.59 -4.31 -13.11
N CYS A 212 1.01 -3.24 -12.59
CA CYS A 212 0.15 -3.35 -11.42
C CYS A 212 -1.21 -3.94 -11.81
N SER A 213 -1.71 -4.88 -10.99
CA SER A 213 -3.06 -5.41 -11.12
C SER A 213 -4.08 -4.41 -10.59
N CYS A 214 -4.62 -3.55 -11.47
CA CYS A 214 -5.58 -2.50 -11.10
C CYS A 214 -6.99 -2.75 -11.63
N ASN A 215 -7.32 -3.98 -12.06
CA ASN A 215 -8.62 -4.37 -12.60
C ASN A 215 -9.15 -3.40 -13.68
N GLN A 216 -8.25 -2.83 -14.49
CA GLN A 216 -8.54 -1.83 -15.53
C GLN A 216 -9.14 -0.50 -15.03
N HIS A 217 -9.20 -0.30 -13.72
CA HIS A 217 -9.78 0.89 -13.12
C HIS A 217 -8.76 1.99 -12.78
N ALA A 218 -7.47 1.73 -12.91
CA ALA A 218 -6.43 2.74 -12.77
C ALA A 218 -5.37 2.62 -13.88
N ARG A 219 -4.82 3.76 -14.29
CA ARG A 219 -3.73 3.85 -15.27
C ARG A 219 -2.38 4.04 -14.61
N ARG A 220 -2.35 4.28 -13.32
CA ARG A 220 -1.16 4.58 -12.53
C ARG A 220 -1.19 3.81 -11.22
N CYS A 221 -0.02 3.43 -10.78
CA CYS A 221 0.20 2.84 -9.48
C CYS A 221 1.52 3.35 -8.89
N ARG A 222 1.66 3.26 -7.59
CA ARG A 222 2.91 3.50 -6.87
C ARG A 222 3.41 2.22 -6.24
N PHE A 223 4.73 2.09 -6.10
CA PHE A 223 5.34 0.99 -5.35
C PHE A 223 5.29 1.28 -3.85
N ASN A 224 4.99 0.26 -3.06
CA ASN A 224 5.07 0.29 -1.60
C ASN A 224 5.95 -0.87 -1.13
N SER A 225 7.11 -0.54 -0.54
CA SER A 225 8.11 -1.49 -0.10
C SER A 225 7.64 -2.38 1.07
N GLU A 226 6.82 -1.85 1.96
CA GLU A 226 6.27 -2.60 3.08
C GLU A 226 5.28 -3.68 2.62
N LEU A 227 4.35 -3.31 1.73
CA LEU A 227 3.44 -4.27 1.12
C LEU A 227 4.18 -5.32 0.28
N PHE A 228 5.25 -4.92 -0.40
CA PHE A 228 6.09 -5.85 -1.14
C PHE A 228 6.74 -6.87 -0.21
N ARG A 229 7.30 -6.43 0.92
CA ARG A 229 7.86 -7.30 1.94
C ARG A 229 6.80 -8.22 2.56
N LEU A 230 5.64 -7.68 2.92
CA LEU A 230 4.52 -8.45 3.49
C LEU A 230 3.94 -9.49 2.52
N SER A 231 4.05 -9.25 1.21
CA SER A 231 3.63 -10.21 0.18
C SER A 231 4.66 -11.31 -0.08
N GLY A 232 5.77 -11.35 0.65
CA GLY A 232 6.90 -12.25 0.37
C GLY A 232 7.61 -11.90 -0.94
N GLY A 233 7.72 -10.62 -1.30
CA GLY A 233 8.38 -10.15 -2.51
C GLY A 233 7.59 -10.38 -3.80
N ARG A 234 6.28 -10.66 -3.71
CA ARG A 234 5.45 -10.96 -4.88
C ARG A 234 4.81 -9.74 -5.52
N SER A 235 4.38 -8.76 -4.74
CA SER A 235 3.69 -7.57 -5.25
C SER A 235 3.77 -6.41 -4.27
N GLY A 236 4.08 -5.20 -4.77
CA GLY A 236 4.14 -3.97 -3.99
C GLY A 236 3.29 -2.84 -4.59
N GLY A 237 2.63 -3.08 -5.72
CA GLY A 237 1.84 -2.08 -6.43
C GLY A 237 0.60 -1.65 -5.66
N VAL A 238 0.36 -0.33 -5.63
CA VAL A 238 -0.86 0.28 -5.10
C VAL A 238 -1.44 1.18 -6.18
N CYS A 239 -2.63 0.84 -6.65
CA CYS A 239 -3.31 1.57 -7.72
C CYS A 239 -3.71 2.97 -7.24
N GLU A 240 -3.49 3.97 -8.09
CA GLU A 240 -3.80 5.36 -7.81
C GLU A 240 -5.02 5.83 -8.61
N ARG A 241 -5.87 6.61 -7.95
CA ARG A 241 -7.06 7.20 -8.58
C ARG A 241 -7.94 6.15 -9.27
N CYS A 242 -8.38 5.14 -8.50
CA CYS A 242 -9.36 4.18 -8.98
C CYS A 242 -10.58 4.88 -9.57
N ARG A 243 -10.95 4.52 -10.80
CA ARG A 243 -12.11 5.04 -11.55
C ARG A 243 -13.30 4.08 -11.43
N HIS A 244 -14.42 4.45 -12.05
CA HIS A 244 -15.63 3.63 -12.14
C HIS A 244 -16.15 3.21 -10.75
N HIS A 245 -16.05 4.14 -9.78
CA HIS A 245 -16.52 3.99 -8.40
C HIS A 245 -15.87 2.84 -7.62
N THR A 246 -14.69 2.38 -8.07
CA THR A 246 -13.91 1.38 -7.37
C THR A 246 -12.93 2.00 -6.37
N ALA A 247 -12.45 1.21 -5.43
CA ALA A 247 -11.51 1.58 -4.39
C ALA A 247 -10.59 0.39 -4.01
N GLY A 248 -9.65 0.65 -3.11
CA GLY A 248 -8.70 -0.32 -2.58
C GLY A 248 -7.40 -0.40 -3.37
N ARG A 249 -6.46 -1.19 -2.84
CA ARG A 249 -5.12 -1.35 -3.38
C ARG A 249 -5.10 -1.70 -4.87
N HIS A 250 -6.01 -2.56 -5.29
CA HIS A 250 -6.14 -3.06 -6.66
C HIS A 250 -7.41 -2.57 -7.36
N CYS A 251 -8.08 -1.51 -6.82
CA CYS A 251 -9.39 -1.08 -7.28
C CYS A 251 -10.40 -2.26 -7.35
N HIS A 252 -10.44 -3.09 -6.32
CA HIS A 252 -11.10 -4.40 -6.32
C HIS A 252 -12.39 -4.45 -5.51
N TYR A 253 -12.80 -3.34 -4.91
CA TYR A 253 -14.10 -3.19 -4.26
C TYR A 253 -14.72 -1.84 -4.60
N CYS A 254 -16.01 -1.68 -4.33
CA CYS A 254 -16.74 -0.45 -4.64
C CYS A 254 -16.56 0.60 -3.53
N ARG A 255 -16.61 1.88 -3.89
CA ARG A 255 -16.61 2.98 -2.91
C ARG A 255 -17.90 3.00 -2.09
N PRO A 256 -17.90 3.62 -0.90
CA PRO A 256 -19.15 3.90 -0.17
C PRO A 256 -20.17 4.60 -1.07
N GLY A 257 -21.43 4.18 -0.98
CA GLY A 257 -22.50 4.63 -1.88
C GLY A 257 -22.62 3.83 -3.18
N PHE A 258 -21.76 2.82 -3.37
CA PHE A 258 -21.80 1.89 -4.50
C PHE A 258 -21.67 0.45 -4.00
N TRP A 259 -22.28 -0.49 -4.71
CA TRP A 259 -22.21 -1.92 -4.42
C TRP A 259 -21.74 -2.72 -5.62
N ARG A 260 -21.25 -3.92 -5.35
CA ARG A 260 -20.70 -4.81 -6.37
C ARG A 260 -21.81 -5.52 -7.13
N ASP A 261 -21.93 -5.28 -8.44
CA ASP A 261 -22.84 -6.01 -9.31
C ASP A 261 -22.26 -7.42 -9.59
N PRO A 262 -22.89 -8.50 -9.10
CA PRO A 262 -22.38 -9.86 -9.33
C PRO A 262 -22.47 -10.29 -10.79
N GLY A 263 -23.35 -9.71 -11.60
CA GLY A 263 -23.50 -9.99 -13.02
C GLY A 263 -22.41 -9.38 -13.92
N GLN A 264 -21.49 -8.59 -13.35
CA GLN A 264 -20.41 -7.95 -14.09
C GLN A 264 -19.03 -8.39 -13.59
N PRO A 265 -18.03 -8.67 -14.44
CA PRO A 265 -16.67 -8.92 -13.96
C PRO A 265 -16.10 -7.66 -13.29
N ILE A 266 -15.19 -7.83 -12.32
CA ILE A 266 -14.60 -6.68 -11.61
C ILE A 266 -13.87 -5.72 -12.56
N THR A 267 -13.39 -6.18 -13.68
CA THR A 267 -12.73 -5.36 -14.73
C THR A 267 -13.69 -4.49 -15.53
N SER A 268 -15.01 -4.73 -15.44
CA SER A 268 -16.03 -3.96 -16.13
C SER A 268 -16.15 -2.54 -15.56
N ARG A 269 -16.33 -1.56 -16.41
CA ARG A 269 -16.65 -0.17 -15.99
C ARG A 269 -17.96 -0.06 -15.21
N LYS A 270 -18.85 -1.05 -15.36
CA LYS A 270 -20.16 -1.15 -14.68
C LYS A 270 -20.14 -2.07 -13.47
N ALA A 271 -18.95 -2.51 -13.00
CA ALA A 271 -18.80 -3.41 -11.87
C ALA A 271 -19.37 -2.87 -10.56
N CYS A 272 -19.38 -1.56 -10.38
CA CYS A 272 -19.93 -0.88 -9.20
C CYS A 272 -21.16 -0.08 -9.62
N ARG A 273 -22.32 -0.43 -9.03
CA ARG A 273 -23.59 0.28 -9.20
C ARG A 273 -23.85 1.20 -8.01
N ALA A 274 -24.46 2.35 -8.24
CA ALA A 274 -24.87 3.25 -7.18
C ALA A 274 -25.92 2.59 -6.29
N CYS A 275 -25.85 2.84 -4.98
CA CYS A 275 -26.91 2.46 -4.06
C CYS A 275 -28.19 3.25 -4.40
N GLN A 276 -29.30 2.55 -4.57
CA GLN A 276 -30.61 3.16 -4.87
C GLN A 276 -31.47 3.21 -3.59
N CYS A 277 -30.89 3.69 -2.49
CA CYS A 277 -31.58 3.75 -1.21
C CYS A 277 -32.70 4.78 -1.25
N HIS A 278 -33.90 4.36 -0.82
CA HIS A 278 -35.10 5.24 -0.81
C HIS A 278 -34.87 6.42 0.16
N PRO A 279 -35.08 7.66 -0.28
CA PRO A 279 -34.69 8.85 0.50
C PRO A 279 -35.42 8.96 1.85
N ILE A 280 -36.66 8.45 1.93
CA ILE A 280 -37.48 8.48 3.14
C ILE A 280 -37.31 7.20 3.95
N GLY A 281 -37.25 6.03 3.30
CA GLY A 281 -37.28 4.73 3.98
C GLY A 281 -35.92 4.24 4.49
N ALA A 282 -34.83 4.70 3.87
CA ALA A 282 -33.49 4.35 4.32
C ALA A 282 -32.96 5.34 5.38
N THR A 283 -32.02 4.89 6.18
CA THR A 283 -31.32 5.74 7.18
C THR A 283 -30.20 6.60 6.55
N GLY A 284 -29.88 6.36 5.26
CA GLY A 284 -28.86 7.10 4.50
C GLY A 284 -28.68 6.53 3.10
N GLY A 285 -27.84 7.18 2.29
CA GLY A 285 -27.57 6.81 0.89
C GLY A 285 -26.51 5.72 0.71
N ILE A 286 -26.06 5.04 1.78
CA ILE A 286 -25.01 4.02 1.73
C ILE A 286 -25.64 2.65 1.91
N CYS A 287 -25.32 1.73 0.99
CA CYS A 287 -25.76 0.35 1.05
C CYS A 287 -24.58 -0.60 1.35
N ASN A 288 -24.88 -1.85 1.62
CA ASN A 288 -23.88 -2.90 1.75
C ASN A 288 -23.15 -3.08 0.40
N GLN A 289 -21.82 -3.02 0.41
CA GLN A 289 -21.01 -3.04 -0.81
C GLN A 289 -21.08 -4.37 -1.59
N THR A 290 -21.50 -5.45 -0.95
CA THR A 290 -21.61 -6.78 -1.57
C THR A 290 -23.03 -7.08 -2.04
N SER A 291 -24.04 -6.87 -1.17
CA SER A 291 -25.42 -7.24 -1.44
C SER A 291 -26.26 -6.12 -2.05
N GLY A 292 -25.82 -4.86 -1.95
CA GLY A 292 -26.60 -3.69 -2.35
C GLY A 292 -27.72 -3.33 -1.37
N GLN A 293 -27.86 -4.04 -0.24
CA GLN A 293 -28.89 -3.81 0.78
C GLN A 293 -28.68 -2.46 1.46
N CYS A 294 -29.66 -1.60 1.38
CA CYS A 294 -29.71 -0.33 2.10
C CYS A 294 -30.04 -0.54 3.58
N SER A 295 -29.54 0.33 4.44
CA SER A 295 -29.93 0.36 5.86
C SER A 295 -31.31 0.99 6.00
N CYS A 296 -32.34 0.18 6.31
CA CYS A 296 -33.70 0.64 6.38
C CYS A 296 -34.02 1.21 7.77
N LYS A 297 -34.97 2.16 7.81
CA LYS A 297 -35.59 2.65 9.03
C LYS A 297 -36.46 1.55 9.66
N LEU A 298 -36.87 1.74 10.92
CA LEU A 298 -37.71 0.80 11.63
C LEU A 298 -39.02 0.57 10.87
N GLY A 299 -39.40 -0.70 10.72
CA GLY A 299 -40.61 -1.11 10.02
C GLY A 299 -40.56 -1.04 8.50
N VAL A 300 -39.44 -0.57 7.93
CA VAL A 300 -39.20 -0.51 6.46
C VAL A 300 -38.39 -1.72 6.02
N THR A 301 -38.72 -2.27 4.86
CA THR A 301 -38.03 -3.44 4.26
C THR A 301 -37.79 -3.25 2.75
N GLY A 302 -37.11 -4.23 2.16
CA GLY A 302 -36.71 -4.27 0.76
C GLY A 302 -35.27 -3.84 0.57
N LEU A 303 -34.68 -4.23 -0.58
CA LEU A 303 -33.29 -3.93 -0.92
C LEU A 303 -32.98 -2.44 -0.86
N THR A 304 -33.90 -1.63 -1.33
CA THR A 304 -33.81 -0.16 -1.38
C THR A 304 -34.58 0.54 -0.25
N CYS A 305 -35.16 -0.19 0.70
CA CYS A 305 -36.00 0.34 1.78
C CYS A 305 -37.24 1.10 1.27
N ASN A 306 -37.92 0.54 0.30
CA ASN A 306 -39.08 1.17 -0.37
C ASN A 306 -40.44 0.58 -0.01
N ARG A 307 -40.52 -0.36 0.95
CA ARG A 307 -41.75 -1.03 1.37
C ARG A 307 -41.83 -1.11 2.88
N CYS A 308 -43.03 -1.16 3.41
CA CYS A 308 -43.23 -1.50 4.83
C CYS A 308 -43.15 -3.02 5.04
N GLY A 309 -42.54 -3.41 6.15
CA GLY A 309 -42.43 -4.81 6.56
C GLY A 309 -43.77 -5.38 7.05
N PRO A 310 -43.84 -6.71 7.25
CA PRO A 310 -45.03 -7.35 7.83
C PRO A 310 -45.41 -6.72 9.18
N GLY A 311 -46.69 -6.47 9.41
CA GLY A 311 -47.20 -5.80 10.63
C GLY A 311 -46.99 -4.28 10.64
N TYR A 312 -46.57 -3.68 9.53
CA TYR A 312 -46.45 -2.23 9.41
C TYR A 312 -47.23 -1.71 8.20
N GLN A 313 -47.81 -0.52 8.36
CA GLN A 313 -48.52 0.21 7.31
C GLN A 313 -47.81 1.53 7.01
N GLN A 314 -48.05 2.05 5.81
CA GLN A 314 -47.43 3.30 5.35
C GLN A 314 -47.97 4.48 6.18
N SER A 315 -47.07 5.33 6.63
CA SER A 315 -47.33 6.56 7.37
C SER A 315 -46.99 7.79 6.53
N ARG A 316 -47.70 8.89 6.79
CA ARG A 316 -47.39 10.20 6.19
C ARG A 316 -46.14 10.86 6.79
N SER A 317 -45.58 10.31 7.86
CA SER A 317 -44.40 10.88 8.53
C SER A 317 -43.09 10.50 7.82
N PRO A 318 -42.28 11.45 7.35
CA PRO A 318 -40.97 11.15 6.76
C PRO A 318 -39.96 10.57 7.77
N ARG A 319 -40.15 10.82 9.07
CA ARG A 319 -39.29 10.28 10.14
C ARG A 319 -39.59 8.80 10.41
N MET A 320 -40.88 8.41 10.38
CA MET A 320 -41.33 7.03 10.53
C MET A 320 -42.27 6.66 9.37
N PRO A 321 -41.73 6.33 8.19
CA PRO A 321 -42.53 6.08 6.99
C PRO A 321 -43.39 4.82 7.08
N CYS A 322 -43.08 3.92 8.01
CA CYS A 322 -43.87 2.75 8.29
C CYS A 322 -44.20 2.71 9.78
N GLN A 323 -45.49 2.70 10.12
CA GLN A 323 -45.99 2.57 11.48
C GLN A 323 -46.55 1.17 11.70
N ARG A 324 -46.41 0.64 12.92
CA ARG A 324 -47.00 -0.64 13.27
C ARG A 324 -48.50 -0.56 13.13
N ILE A 325 -49.13 -1.53 12.48
CA ILE A 325 -50.57 -1.64 12.38
C ILE A 325 -51.07 -1.84 13.82
N PRO A 326 -51.99 -0.98 14.36
CA PRO A 326 -52.62 -1.24 15.63
C PRO A 326 -53.39 -2.56 15.50
N GLU A 327 -53.06 -3.54 16.30
CA GLU A 327 -53.88 -4.74 16.40
C GLU A 327 -55.25 -4.27 16.90
N ALA A 328 -56.29 -4.58 16.12
CA ALA A 328 -57.67 -4.29 16.54
C ALA A 328 -57.89 -4.93 17.90
N THR A 329 -58.16 -4.11 18.89
CA THR A 329 -58.37 -4.53 20.27
C THR A 329 -59.64 -5.38 20.34
N THR A 330 -59.47 -6.69 20.21
CA THR A 330 -60.43 -7.62 20.80
C THR A 330 -60.06 -7.67 22.29
N PRO A 331 -60.95 -7.31 23.19
CA PRO A 331 -60.67 -7.35 24.62
C PRO A 331 -60.77 -8.79 25.09
N LEU A 332 -59.60 -9.47 25.18
CA LEU A 332 -59.39 -10.69 25.97
C LEU A 332 -58.03 -11.29 25.66
N ALA A 333 -56.98 -10.72 26.26
CA ALA A 333 -55.86 -11.42 26.85
C ALA A 333 -54.89 -10.38 27.44
N PRO A 334 -54.41 -10.52 28.66
CA PRO A 334 -53.46 -9.60 29.24
C PRO A 334 -52.13 -9.70 28.49
N THR A 335 -51.63 -8.56 28.05
CA THR A 335 -50.27 -8.41 27.51
C THR A 335 -49.27 -8.99 28.50
N PRO A 336 -48.42 -9.95 28.14
CA PRO A 336 -47.33 -10.33 29.03
C PRO A 336 -46.42 -9.10 29.15
N SER A 337 -46.37 -8.50 30.31
CA SER A 337 -45.34 -7.53 30.69
C SER A 337 -43.98 -8.16 30.43
N ALA A 338 -43.05 -7.37 29.96
CA ALA A 338 -41.71 -7.80 29.51
C ALA A 338 -40.82 -8.42 30.62
N TYR A 339 -41.40 -8.73 31.76
CA TYR A 339 -40.79 -9.40 32.92
C TYR A 339 -41.70 -10.54 33.33
N SER A 340 -41.10 -11.69 33.59
CA SER A 340 -41.81 -12.78 34.27
C SER A 340 -42.37 -12.22 35.56
N SER A 341 -43.69 -12.28 35.72
CA SER A 341 -44.39 -11.90 36.97
C SER A 341 -44.20 -12.95 38.08
N ASP A 342 -43.29 -13.89 37.87
CA ASP A 342 -42.94 -14.89 38.87
C ASP A 342 -42.25 -14.19 40.06
N PRO A 343 -42.83 -14.26 41.26
CA PRO A 343 -42.25 -13.66 42.46
C PRO A 343 -40.85 -14.15 42.77
N HIS A 344 -40.43 -15.33 42.27
CA HIS A 344 -39.06 -15.85 42.38
C HIS A 344 -38.07 -15.11 41.48
N CYS A 345 -38.52 -14.39 40.47
CA CYS A 345 -37.66 -13.59 39.58
C CYS A 345 -37.47 -12.14 40.04
N GLN A 346 -38.25 -11.68 41.04
CA GLN A 346 -38.07 -10.35 41.65
C GLN A 346 -36.69 -10.31 42.36
N ASN A 347 -35.85 -9.38 41.98
CA ASN A 347 -34.47 -9.23 42.47
C ASN A 347 -33.47 -10.37 42.07
N TYR A 348 -33.90 -11.33 41.25
CA TYR A 348 -33.04 -12.44 40.85
C TYR A 348 -31.90 -12.00 39.91
N CYS A 349 -32.17 -11.10 38.99
CA CYS A 349 -31.17 -10.49 38.14
C CYS A 349 -31.27 -8.95 38.17
N ASN A 350 -30.12 -8.30 38.34
CA ASN A 350 -30.01 -6.84 38.35
C ASN A 350 -30.15 -6.30 36.92
N VAL A 351 -31.35 -6.02 36.46
CA VAL A 351 -31.69 -5.60 35.08
C VAL A 351 -31.47 -4.09 34.87
N SER A 352 -31.04 -3.36 35.91
CA SER A 352 -31.04 -1.89 35.91
C SER A 352 -30.00 -1.23 35.02
N ASP A 353 -29.09 -1.95 34.33
CA ASP A 353 -28.01 -1.30 33.58
C ASP A 353 -27.94 -1.75 32.11
N THR A 354 -28.84 -1.21 31.27
CA THR A 354 -28.72 -1.34 29.81
C THR A 354 -27.50 -0.59 29.23
N ARG A 355 -26.77 0.14 30.07
CA ARG A 355 -25.53 0.86 29.72
C ARG A 355 -24.33 0.16 30.34
N VAL A 356 -23.94 -0.96 29.76
CA VAL A 356 -22.70 -1.65 30.19
C VAL A 356 -21.47 -0.87 29.71
N TYR A 357 -20.88 -0.12 30.64
CA TYR A 357 -19.55 0.46 30.42
C TYR A 357 -18.49 -0.60 30.69
N MET A 358 -17.72 -1.00 29.66
CA MET A 358 -16.62 -1.91 29.79
C MET A 358 -15.40 -1.16 30.35
N SER A 359 -15.25 -1.12 31.68
CA SER A 359 -14.04 -0.64 32.36
C SER A 359 -12.98 -1.75 32.44
N LEU A 360 -11.70 -1.38 32.65
CA LEU A 360 -10.64 -2.35 32.86
C LEU A 360 -10.94 -3.23 34.08
N TRP A 361 -11.48 -2.65 35.17
CA TRP A 361 -11.85 -3.39 36.37
C TRP A 361 -12.89 -4.48 36.05
N ARG A 362 -13.98 -4.13 35.36
CA ARG A 362 -15.04 -5.08 34.98
C ARG A 362 -14.53 -6.16 34.03
N TYR A 363 -13.65 -5.79 33.10
CA TYR A 363 -12.99 -6.72 32.20
C TYR A 363 -12.09 -7.70 33.00
N CYS A 364 -11.38 -7.23 34.02
CA CYS A 364 -10.48 -8.04 34.83
C CYS A 364 -11.24 -9.03 35.74
N GLN A 365 -12.48 -8.75 36.09
CA GLN A 365 -13.34 -9.64 36.90
C GLN A 365 -13.88 -10.85 36.12
N GLN A 366 -13.90 -10.78 34.80
CA GLN A 366 -14.41 -11.88 33.99
C GLN A 366 -13.33 -12.93 33.74
N ASP A 367 -13.71 -14.21 33.67
CA ASP A 367 -12.80 -15.28 33.30
C ASP A 367 -12.68 -15.42 31.79
N TYR A 368 -13.74 -15.09 31.06
CA TYR A 368 -13.72 -15.03 29.61
C TYR A 368 -14.47 -13.81 29.04
N VAL A 369 -13.98 -13.31 27.92
CA VAL A 369 -14.61 -12.25 27.10
C VAL A 369 -14.52 -12.70 25.66
N LEU A 370 -15.66 -13.01 25.05
CA LEU A 370 -15.74 -13.64 23.73
C LEU A 370 -16.67 -12.87 22.81
N ARG A 371 -16.39 -12.91 21.52
CA ARG A 371 -17.40 -12.68 20.49
C ARG A 371 -17.85 -14.04 19.98
N ALA A 372 -19.13 -14.36 20.15
CA ALA A 372 -19.68 -15.62 19.68
C ALA A 372 -21.05 -15.40 19.04
N GLN A 373 -21.39 -16.24 18.08
CA GLN A 373 -22.71 -16.37 17.48
C GLN A 373 -23.43 -17.51 18.18
N VAL A 374 -24.66 -17.27 18.64
CA VAL A 374 -25.54 -18.32 19.17
C VAL A 374 -26.16 -19.06 17.99
N LEU A 375 -26.01 -20.37 17.91
CA LEU A 375 -26.52 -21.19 16.81
C LEU A 375 -27.82 -21.87 17.18
N ALA A 376 -27.86 -22.54 18.33
CA ALA A 376 -29.02 -23.28 18.83
C ALA A 376 -29.07 -23.28 20.36
N SER A 377 -30.21 -23.59 20.91
CA SER A 377 -30.45 -23.71 22.35
C SER A 377 -31.24 -24.98 22.62
N GLU A 378 -30.70 -25.88 23.44
CA GLU A 378 -31.27 -27.18 23.74
C GLU A 378 -31.35 -27.39 25.26
N ALA A 379 -32.42 -28.01 25.73
CA ALA A 379 -32.55 -28.38 27.14
C ALA A 379 -31.54 -29.50 27.49
N ALA A 380 -30.76 -29.32 28.55
CA ALA A 380 -29.79 -30.30 28.99
C ALA A 380 -29.99 -30.63 30.48
N GLY A 381 -31.07 -31.38 30.73
CA GLY A 381 -31.54 -31.72 32.08
C GLY A 381 -32.46 -30.66 32.72
N PRO A 382 -32.80 -30.84 33.99
CA PRO A 382 -33.76 -29.97 34.66
C PRO A 382 -33.23 -28.56 34.98
N VAL A 383 -31.92 -28.43 35.19
CA VAL A 383 -31.27 -27.19 35.69
C VAL A 383 -30.59 -26.40 34.58
N TRP A 384 -30.13 -27.06 33.53
CA TRP A 384 -29.25 -26.45 32.56
C TRP A 384 -29.86 -26.39 31.15
N GLN A 385 -29.47 -25.35 30.42
CA GLN A 385 -29.69 -25.18 28.99
C GLN A 385 -28.34 -25.16 28.30
N ARG A 386 -28.16 -25.98 27.26
CA ARG A 386 -26.98 -26.01 26.40
C ARG A 386 -27.21 -25.06 25.25
N LEU A 387 -26.26 -24.15 25.04
CA LEU A 387 -26.21 -23.25 23.88
C LEU A 387 -25.08 -23.69 22.97
N ALA A 388 -25.41 -24.08 21.76
CA ALA A 388 -24.41 -24.24 20.71
C ALA A 388 -23.96 -22.85 20.24
N VAL A 389 -22.70 -22.51 20.44
CA VAL A 389 -22.14 -21.21 20.08
C VAL A 389 -20.95 -21.36 19.13
N ARG A 390 -20.85 -20.46 18.16
CA ARG A 390 -19.67 -20.35 17.30
C ARG A 390 -18.81 -19.20 17.80
N VAL A 391 -17.66 -19.48 18.40
CA VAL A 391 -16.71 -18.48 18.87
C VAL A 391 -15.98 -17.85 17.71
N LEU A 392 -16.19 -16.55 17.50
CA LEU A 392 -15.61 -15.76 16.41
C LEU A 392 -14.32 -15.05 16.83
N ALA A 393 -14.22 -14.59 18.08
CA ALA A 393 -13.02 -13.97 18.64
C ALA A 393 -12.95 -14.15 20.15
N VAL A 394 -11.72 -14.34 20.65
CA VAL A 394 -11.40 -14.45 22.07
C VAL A 394 -10.60 -13.21 22.46
N TYR A 395 -11.12 -12.42 23.40
CA TYR A 395 -10.47 -11.24 23.96
C TYR A 395 -9.88 -11.52 25.34
N LYS A 396 -10.48 -12.42 26.10
CA LYS A 396 -9.97 -12.88 27.40
C LYS A 396 -10.32 -14.36 27.62
N GLN A 397 -9.40 -15.07 28.25
CA GLN A 397 -9.58 -16.43 28.77
C GLN A 397 -8.61 -16.62 29.95
N ARG A 398 -9.07 -17.02 31.10
CA ARG A 398 -8.26 -17.16 32.30
C ARG A 398 -8.11 -18.61 32.74
N ALA A 399 -9.23 -19.31 32.90
CA ALA A 399 -9.22 -20.64 33.47
C ALA A 399 -8.89 -21.75 32.45
N ARG A 400 -9.32 -21.60 31.19
CA ARG A 400 -9.10 -22.60 30.13
C ARG A 400 -8.97 -21.99 28.74
N PRO A 401 -8.25 -22.67 27.81
CA PRO A 401 -8.14 -22.18 26.43
C PRO A 401 -9.47 -22.37 25.70
N VAL A 402 -10.08 -21.25 25.31
CA VAL A 402 -11.25 -21.20 24.43
C VAL A 402 -10.78 -21.18 22.98
N ARG A 403 -11.20 -22.15 22.18
CA ARG A 403 -10.87 -22.24 20.75
C ARG A 403 -11.91 -21.50 19.92
N ARG A 404 -11.48 -20.97 18.77
CA ARG A 404 -12.42 -20.44 17.76
C ARG A 404 -13.14 -21.60 17.08
N GLY A 405 -14.41 -21.40 16.74
CA GLY A 405 -15.26 -22.43 16.11
C GLY A 405 -16.44 -22.82 16.98
N GLY A 406 -17.07 -23.95 16.69
CA GLY A 406 -18.21 -24.48 17.43
C GLY A 406 -17.82 -24.93 18.84
N GLN A 407 -18.55 -24.47 19.84
CA GLN A 407 -18.41 -24.86 21.25
C GLN A 407 -19.78 -24.80 21.95
N ASP A 408 -19.89 -25.45 23.09
CA ASP A 408 -21.06 -25.42 23.94
C ASP A 408 -20.86 -24.42 25.08
N ALA A 409 -21.86 -23.60 25.33
CA ALA A 409 -21.99 -22.76 26.52
C ALA A 409 -23.18 -23.22 27.35
N TRP A 410 -23.08 -23.13 28.65
CA TRP A 410 -24.10 -23.61 29.59
C TRP A 410 -24.74 -22.43 30.32
N VAL A 411 -26.09 -22.43 30.38
CA VAL A 411 -26.87 -21.37 31.03
C VAL A 411 -27.82 -22.04 31.99
N PRO A 412 -27.96 -21.56 33.26
CA PRO A 412 -28.98 -22.01 34.15
C PRO A 412 -30.37 -21.69 33.58
N ARG A 413 -31.30 -22.64 33.57
CA ARG A 413 -32.66 -22.44 33.03
C ARG A 413 -33.42 -21.34 33.78
N ALA A 414 -33.20 -21.20 35.08
CA ALA A 414 -33.78 -20.12 35.87
C ALA A 414 -33.36 -18.73 35.35
N ASP A 415 -32.09 -18.56 34.92
CA ASP A 415 -31.57 -17.29 34.41
C ASP A 415 -32.22 -16.89 33.07
N LEU A 416 -32.54 -17.88 32.24
CA LEU A 416 -33.28 -17.65 31.00
C LEU A 416 -34.78 -17.40 31.27
N ALA A 417 -35.37 -18.16 32.17
CA ALA A 417 -36.78 -18.01 32.55
C ALA A 417 -37.07 -16.64 33.18
N CYS A 418 -36.17 -16.17 34.06
CA CYS A 418 -36.23 -14.84 34.66
C CYS A 418 -35.79 -13.70 33.72
N GLY A 419 -35.35 -14.00 32.49
CA GLY A 419 -34.99 -13.00 31.49
C GLY A 419 -33.65 -12.28 31.75
N CYS A 420 -32.77 -12.85 32.61
CA CYS A 420 -31.43 -12.30 32.89
C CYS A 420 -30.58 -12.23 31.64
N LEU A 421 -30.71 -13.22 30.76
CA LEU A 421 -29.98 -13.32 29.50
C LEU A 421 -30.95 -13.44 28.34
N ARG A 422 -30.92 -12.47 27.42
CA ARG A 422 -31.76 -12.48 26.20
C ARG A 422 -30.94 -12.90 25.00
N LEU A 423 -30.93 -14.18 24.71
CA LEU A 423 -30.19 -14.77 23.61
C LEU A 423 -31.13 -15.15 22.46
N ARG A 424 -30.79 -14.80 21.24
CA ARG A 424 -31.52 -15.19 20.02
C ARG A 424 -30.58 -15.99 19.12
N PRO A 425 -31.08 -17.05 18.46
CA PRO A 425 -30.33 -17.78 17.45
C PRO A 425 -29.83 -16.84 16.34
N ASP A 426 -28.77 -17.23 15.66
CA ASP A 426 -28.13 -16.53 14.53
C ASP A 426 -27.72 -15.07 14.81
N THR A 427 -27.54 -14.73 16.06
CA THR A 427 -27.13 -13.39 16.48
C THR A 427 -25.73 -13.42 17.10
N ASP A 428 -24.88 -12.47 16.70
CA ASP A 428 -23.57 -12.25 17.28
C ASP A 428 -23.66 -11.53 18.62
N TYR A 429 -23.03 -12.06 19.65
CA TYR A 429 -22.99 -11.48 20.99
C TYR A 429 -21.55 -11.22 21.46
N LEU A 430 -21.41 -10.23 22.30
CA LEU A 430 -20.29 -10.10 23.25
C LEU A 430 -20.70 -10.84 24.52
N LEU A 431 -20.03 -11.93 24.82
CA LEU A 431 -20.27 -12.76 25.97
C LEU A 431 -19.17 -12.54 27.01
N LEU A 432 -19.57 -12.27 28.24
CA LEU A 432 -18.70 -12.16 29.39
C LEU A 432 -19.24 -13.10 30.48
N GLY A 433 -18.36 -13.86 31.11
CA GLY A 433 -18.78 -14.78 32.14
C GLY A 433 -17.63 -15.33 32.97
N SER A 434 -17.98 -16.15 33.95
CA SER A 434 -17.06 -16.87 34.80
C SER A 434 -16.99 -18.34 34.41
N ALA A 435 -15.92 -19.01 34.79
CA ALA A 435 -15.75 -20.44 34.58
C ALA A 435 -16.27 -21.27 35.78
N ALA A 436 -16.71 -20.60 36.86
CA ALA A 436 -17.16 -21.25 38.08
C ALA A 436 -18.64 -21.61 38.02
N GLY A 437 -19.03 -22.79 38.55
CA GLY A 437 -20.43 -23.15 38.85
C GLY A 437 -21.17 -23.97 37.78
N GLY A 438 -20.52 -24.42 36.72
CA GLY A 438 -21.17 -25.27 35.70
C GLY A 438 -21.16 -26.77 36.06
N PRO A 439 -21.95 -27.58 35.31
CA PRO A 439 -22.01 -29.04 35.50
C PRO A 439 -20.69 -29.74 35.18
N ASP A 440 -19.82 -29.07 34.47
CA ASP A 440 -18.46 -29.52 34.12
C ASP A 440 -17.51 -28.33 34.22
N PRO A 441 -16.46 -28.39 35.07
CA PRO A 441 -15.48 -27.31 35.20
C PRO A 441 -14.72 -27.01 33.89
N ALA A 442 -14.95 -27.79 32.84
CA ALA A 442 -14.38 -27.62 31.49
C ALA A 442 -15.19 -26.71 30.59
N ARG A 443 -16.38 -26.28 30.96
CA ARG A 443 -17.34 -25.67 30.03
C ARG A 443 -17.53 -24.17 30.26
N LEU A 444 -17.91 -23.46 29.18
CA LEU A 444 -18.28 -22.04 29.26
C LEU A 444 -19.62 -21.91 29.99
N VAL A 445 -19.66 -21.14 31.05
CA VAL A 445 -20.89 -20.89 31.79
C VAL A 445 -21.28 -19.43 31.65
N LEU A 446 -22.54 -19.20 31.31
CA LEU A 446 -23.20 -17.90 31.29
C LEU A 446 -24.31 -17.90 32.34
N ASP A 447 -24.07 -17.28 33.47
CA ASP A 447 -25.01 -17.15 34.56
C ASP A 447 -25.60 -15.73 34.66
N ARG A 448 -26.44 -15.49 35.67
CA ARG A 448 -27.06 -14.18 35.99
C ARG A 448 -26.04 -13.05 36.20
N HIS A 449 -24.78 -13.36 36.52
CA HIS A 449 -23.66 -12.39 36.67
C HIS A 449 -22.94 -12.16 35.38
N GLY A 450 -23.13 -13.03 34.39
CA GLY A 450 -22.63 -12.88 33.04
C GLY A 450 -23.30 -11.76 32.24
N VAL A 451 -22.72 -11.38 31.16
CA VAL A 451 -23.25 -10.35 30.27
C VAL A 451 -23.30 -10.88 28.84
N ALA A 452 -24.45 -10.81 28.24
CA ALA A 452 -24.67 -11.11 26.82
C ALA A 452 -25.22 -9.88 26.11
N LEU A 453 -24.42 -9.23 25.29
CA LEU A 453 -24.81 -8.03 24.54
C LEU A 453 -24.73 -8.28 23.05
N PRO A 454 -25.71 -7.87 22.22
CA PRO A 454 -25.62 -7.95 20.78
C PRO A 454 -24.36 -7.25 20.30
N TRP A 455 -23.54 -7.94 19.49
CA TRP A 455 -22.24 -7.46 19.07
C TRP A 455 -22.30 -6.14 18.30
N ARG A 456 -21.39 -5.24 18.63
CA ARG A 456 -21.18 -3.97 17.91
C ARG A 456 -19.71 -3.87 17.44
N PRO A 457 -19.44 -3.67 16.14
CA PRO A 457 -18.08 -3.62 15.60
C PRO A 457 -17.16 -2.59 16.28
N ARG A 458 -17.72 -1.51 16.81
CA ARG A 458 -16.99 -0.47 17.57
C ARG A 458 -16.30 -1.00 18.83
N TRP A 459 -16.70 -2.15 19.38
CA TRP A 459 -16.12 -2.72 20.59
C TRP A 459 -14.81 -3.47 20.35
N ALA A 460 -14.51 -3.88 19.11
CA ALA A 460 -13.33 -4.68 18.80
C ALA A 460 -12.01 -3.98 19.20
N ARG A 461 -11.88 -2.68 18.91
CA ARG A 461 -10.66 -1.92 19.24
C ARG A 461 -10.48 -1.70 20.76
N PRO A 462 -11.49 -1.23 21.51
CA PRO A 462 -11.41 -1.14 22.96
C PRO A 462 -11.08 -2.47 23.64
N LEU A 463 -11.74 -3.57 23.27
CA LEU A 463 -11.48 -4.89 23.85
C LEU A 463 -10.04 -5.37 23.61
N ARG A 464 -9.47 -5.12 22.42
CA ARG A 464 -8.05 -5.41 22.16
C ARG A 464 -7.10 -4.58 23.02
N ARG A 465 -7.45 -3.32 23.33
CA ARG A 465 -6.66 -2.49 24.25
C ARG A 465 -6.69 -3.05 25.66
N LEU A 466 -7.87 -3.45 26.15
CA LEU A 466 -8.02 -4.10 27.46
C LEU A 466 -7.22 -5.42 27.53
N GLN A 467 -7.23 -6.21 26.47
CA GLN A 467 -6.43 -7.43 26.35
C GLN A 467 -4.92 -7.14 26.41
N LEU A 468 -4.43 -6.08 25.78
CA LEU A 468 -3.04 -5.66 25.86
C LEU A 468 -2.67 -5.16 27.27
N GLN A 469 -3.56 -4.41 27.93
CA GLN A 469 -3.38 -3.95 29.31
C GLN A 469 -3.33 -5.11 30.29
N GLU A 470 -4.19 -6.13 30.12
CA GLU A 470 -4.14 -7.35 30.93
C GLU A 470 -2.81 -8.09 30.78
N ARG A 471 -2.33 -8.28 29.53
CA ARG A 471 -1.04 -8.89 29.23
C ARG A 471 0.14 -8.12 29.84
N ALA A 472 0.03 -6.80 29.94
CA ALA A 472 0.99 -5.92 30.59
C ALA A 472 0.86 -5.90 32.13
N GLY A 473 0.02 -6.78 32.72
CA GLY A 473 -0.16 -6.85 34.17
C GLY A 473 -1.18 -5.88 34.75
N GLY A 474 -1.92 -5.14 33.90
CA GLY A 474 -2.87 -4.11 34.33
C GLY A 474 -4.06 -4.59 35.15
N CYS A 475 -4.28 -5.92 35.27
CA CYS A 475 -5.28 -6.51 36.16
C CYS A 475 -4.77 -6.77 37.59
N ARG A 476 -3.47 -6.64 37.85
CA ARG A 476 -2.90 -6.91 39.20
C ARG A 476 -3.16 -5.70 40.10
N GLY A 477 -3.73 -5.94 41.30
CA GLY A 477 -3.92 -4.89 42.33
C GLY A 477 -5.05 -3.88 42.08
N LEU A 478 -5.91 -4.11 41.10
CA LEU A 478 -7.10 -3.28 40.87
C LEU A 478 -8.09 -3.42 42.02
N ARG A 479 -8.30 -2.33 42.79
CA ARG A 479 -9.37 -2.22 43.78
C ARG A 479 -10.70 -1.84 43.11
N PRO A 480 -11.87 -2.27 43.65
CA PRO A 480 -13.16 -1.82 43.18
C PRO A 480 -13.24 -0.28 43.27
N PRO A 481 -13.83 0.41 42.28
CA PRO A 481 -14.07 1.84 42.40
C PRO A 481 -15.01 2.05 43.60
N HIS A 482 -14.57 2.81 44.59
CA HIS A 482 -15.41 3.19 45.72
C HIS A 482 -16.58 4.01 45.18
N LEU A 483 -17.79 3.54 45.43
CA LEU A 483 -19.02 4.30 45.29
C LEU A 483 -19.04 5.32 46.44
N GLU A 484 -18.53 6.51 46.22
CA GLU A 484 -18.83 7.64 47.10
C GLU A 484 -20.27 8.09 46.79
N PRO A 485 -21.16 8.14 47.82
CA PRO A 485 -22.49 8.69 47.63
C PRO A 485 -22.38 10.23 47.58
N GLY A 486 -22.40 10.77 46.36
CA GLY A 486 -22.40 12.23 46.17
C GLY A 486 -21.59 12.82 45.01
N ALA A 487 -20.83 12.04 44.26
CA ALA A 487 -20.08 12.58 43.12
C ALA A 487 -20.99 12.70 41.89
N ARG A 488 -21.23 13.93 41.47
CA ARG A 488 -21.82 14.27 40.17
C ARG A 488 -21.11 13.53 39.06
N ALA A 489 -21.88 12.96 38.14
CA ALA A 489 -21.44 12.21 36.99
C ALA A 489 -20.35 12.97 36.22
N LEU A 490 -19.09 12.58 36.38
CA LEU A 490 -18.00 12.95 35.49
C LEU A 490 -18.14 12.15 34.20
N GLU A 491 -18.24 12.88 33.12
CA GLU A 491 -18.43 12.40 31.74
C GLU A 491 -17.50 11.26 31.30
N PRO A 492 -17.98 10.38 30.41
CA PRO A 492 -17.25 9.19 29.96
C PRO A 492 -16.20 9.53 28.91
N HIS A 493 -14.96 9.68 29.31
CA HIS A 493 -13.83 9.99 28.42
C HIS A 493 -13.10 8.77 27.82
N LEU A 494 -13.74 7.62 27.60
CA LEU A 494 -13.00 6.44 27.07
C LEU A 494 -13.57 5.78 25.81
N LEU A 495 -14.65 6.29 25.22
CA LEU A 495 -15.14 5.83 23.90
C LEU A 495 -15.39 6.96 22.88
N GLY A 496 -14.92 8.16 23.17
CA GLY A 496 -15.01 9.32 22.29
C GLY A 496 -13.64 9.72 21.74
N LEU A 497 -13.39 9.49 20.47
CA LEU A 497 -12.26 10.06 19.73
C LEU A 497 -12.38 11.59 19.71
N ARG A 498 -11.70 12.30 20.59
CA ARG A 498 -11.37 13.71 20.35
C ARG A 498 -10.26 13.77 19.33
N ARG A 499 -10.57 14.20 18.10
CA ARG A 499 -9.62 14.75 17.13
C ARG A 499 -8.90 15.91 17.78
N ARG A 500 -7.62 15.77 18.15
CA ARG A 500 -6.74 16.90 18.45
C ARG A 500 -6.47 17.65 17.14
N ARG A 501 -7.20 18.75 16.90
CA ARG A 501 -6.76 19.80 15.97
C ARG A 501 -5.50 20.42 16.56
N ARG A 502 -4.34 20.15 15.95
CA ARG A 502 -3.12 20.96 16.16
C ARG A 502 -3.38 22.36 15.60
N ARG A 503 -3.65 23.32 16.44
CA ARG A 503 -3.49 24.75 16.14
C ARG A 503 -1.99 25.02 16.06
N ARG A 504 -1.47 25.27 14.87
CA ARG A 504 -0.20 25.97 14.66
C ARG A 504 -0.39 27.41 15.17
N ARG A 505 0.24 27.76 16.27
CA ARG A 505 0.52 29.16 16.61
C ARG A 505 1.64 29.62 15.67
N ARG A 506 1.34 30.53 14.79
CA ARG A 506 2.31 31.42 14.15
C ARG A 506 2.73 32.44 15.22
N ASN A 507 3.99 32.40 15.62
CA ASN A 507 4.62 33.52 16.28
C ASN A 507 5.04 34.50 15.18
N LEU A 508 4.38 35.63 15.11
CA LEU A 508 4.88 36.86 14.52
C LEU A 508 5.70 37.54 15.62
N GLY A 509 7.01 37.54 15.46
CA GLY A 509 7.90 38.39 16.22
C GLY A 509 7.84 39.80 15.63
N ALA A 510 7.46 40.74 16.42
CA ALA A 510 7.63 42.17 16.14
C ALA A 510 9.06 42.56 16.50
N THR A 511 9.72 43.18 15.55
CA THR A 511 10.93 43.96 15.70
C THR A 511 10.61 45.28 16.42
N ALA A 512 11.43 45.66 17.36
CA ALA A 512 11.65 47.08 17.73
C ALA A 512 13.08 47.21 18.26
N SER A 513 13.74 48.20 17.68
CA SER A 513 15.01 48.86 17.97
C SER A 513 16.25 48.20 17.42
#